data_429dd1ebfcda0c9036a00874599e8dfd
#
_entry.id   429dd1ebfcda0c9036a00874599e8dfd
#
_cell.length_a   1.000
_cell.length_b   1.000
_cell.length_c   1.000
_cell.angle_alpha   90.00
_cell.angle_beta   90.00
_cell.angle_gamma   90.00
#
_symmetry.space_group_name_H-M   'P 1'
#
loop_
_entity.id
_entity.type
_entity.pdbx_description
1 polymer ?
#
loop_
_entity_poly.entity_id
_entity_poly.type
_entity_poly.pdbx_seq_one_letter_code
_entity_poly.pdbx_strand_id
1 'polypeptide(L)'
;SRMGGPCMYEQLIERFIQKAFKYSKTDQEKFLAAATFAAGKHENQKRASGEPYIIHPLAVGEILIQLKMDADTICAGLLHDTLEDTATTYEELKELFGQSVADMVEGETKIANLKTMNKSLAEAETIRKMFFAMSKDIRVIIIKLADKLHNMRTLQHLNPERAREIAGDTLDIFAPLADRLGISWLKDELEDLSLK
;
A
#
# COMPACT_ATOMS: atom_id res chain seq x y z
N SER A 1 -11.67 12.12 -20.34
CA SER A 1 -12.66 11.95 -20.67
C SER A 1 -13.07 12.28 -21.72
N ARG A 2 -13.81 12.22 -22.05
CA ARG A 2 -14.22 12.55 -23.07
C ARG A 2 -15.55 12.81 -22.94
N MET A 3 -16.27 13.16 -23.66
CA MET A 3 -17.68 13.34 -23.71
C MET A 3 -18.27 13.90 -22.43
N GLY A 4 -17.56 14.80 -21.83
CA GLY A 4 -18.13 15.64 -20.83
C GLY A 4 -18.28 15.12 -19.44
N GLY A 5 -18.07 13.93 -19.14
CA GLY A 5 -18.11 13.44 -17.77
C GLY A 5 -16.73 13.45 -17.14
N PRO A 6 -16.61 13.47 -15.80
CA PRO A 6 -15.34 13.22 -15.18
C PRO A 6 -14.91 11.80 -15.52
N CYS A 7 -13.61 11.57 -15.66
CA CYS A 7 -13.14 10.22 -15.94
C CYS A 7 -13.31 9.36 -14.69
N MET A 8 -13.27 8.05 -14.89
CA MET A 8 -13.42 7.11 -13.79
C MET A 8 -12.45 7.38 -12.66
N TYR A 9 -11.21 7.73 -12.97
CA TYR A 9 -10.19 7.99 -11.96
C TYR A 9 -10.57 9.18 -11.08
N GLU A 10 -11.11 10.23 -11.68
CA GLU A 10 -11.52 11.40 -10.90
C GLU A 10 -12.61 11.06 -9.90
N GLN A 11 -13.58 10.24 -10.31
CA GLN A 11 -14.66 9.81 -9.41
C GLN A 11 -14.14 8.95 -8.27
N LEU A 12 -13.23 8.04 -8.56
CA LEU A 12 -12.63 7.17 -7.54
C LEU A 12 -11.83 7.99 -6.53
N ILE A 13 -11.04 8.94 -7.01
CA ILE A 13 -10.26 9.81 -6.16
C ILE A 13 -11.16 10.67 -5.30
N GLU A 14 -12.22 11.22 -5.89
CA GLU A 14 -13.17 12.04 -5.14
C GLU A 14 -13.81 11.27 -3.98
N ARG A 15 -14.20 10.02 -4.22
CA ARG A 15 -14.75 9.18 -3.17
C ARG A 15 -13.73 8.93 -2.05
N PHE A 16 -12.47 8.72 -2.44
CA PHE A 16 -11.41 8.55 -1.47
C PHE A 16 -11.26 9.80 -0.60
N ILE A 17 -11.22 10.99 -1.22
CA ILE A 17 -11.07 12.24 -0.48
C ILE A 17 -12.24 12.44 0.49
N GLN A 18 -13.45 12.05 0.10
CA GLN A 18 -14.60 12.13 0.99
C GLN A 18 -14.39 11.31 2.27
N LYS A 19 -13.71 10.19 2.18
CA LYS A 19 -13.41 9.35 3.33
C LYS A 19 -12.35 9.96 4.25
N ALA A 20 -11.61 10.93 3.77
CA ALA A 20 -10.59 11.64 4.54
C ALA A 20 -11.14 12.90 5.22
N PHE A 21 -12.44 12.97 5.46
CA PHE A 21 -13.12 14.19 5.93
C PHE A 21 -12.63 14.67 7.30
N LYS A 22 -12.02 13.80 8.10
CA LYS A 22 -11.49 14.21 9.42
C LYS A 22 -10.11 14.84 9.34
N TYR A 23 -9.47 14.81 8.19
CA TYR A 23 -8.19 15.46 7.99
C TYR A 23 -8.40 16.92 7.61
N SER A 24 -7.37 17.74 7.82
CA SER A 24 -7.46 19.15 7.47
C SER A 24 -7.63 19.33 5.96
N LYS A 25 -8.13 20.49 5.56
CA LYS A 25 -8.28 20.80 4.15
C LYS A 25 -6.92 20.76 3.43
N THR A 26 -5.89 21.26 4.09
CA THR A 26 -4.52 21.22 3.55
C THR A 26 -4.07 19.77 3.31
N ASP A 27 -4.33 18.88 4.27
CA ASP A 27 -3.98 17.47 4.12
C ASP A 27 -4.79 16.83 2.99
N GLN A 28 -6.08 17.13 2.90
CA GLN A 28 -6.92 16.60 1.83
C GLN A 28 -6.40 17.01 0.45
N GLU A 29 -5.88 18.24 0.33
CA GLU A 29 -5.28 18.72 -0.91
C GLU A 29 -4.02 17.93 -1.25
N LYS A 30 -3.21 17.59 -0.23
CA LYS A 30 -2.04 16.72 -0.45
C LYS A 30 -2.45 15.34 -0.91
N PHE A 31 -3.50 14.79 -0.34
CA PHE A 31 -4.01 13.47 -0.76
C PHE A 31 -4.49 13.52 -2.20
N LEU A 32 -5.19 14.58 -2.57
CA LEU A 32 -5.65 14.75 -3.94
C LEU A 32 -4.47 14.79 -4.92
N ALA A 33 -3.44 15.55 -4.57
CA ALA A 33 -2.25 15.64 -5.42
C ALA A 33 -1.54 14.29 -5.56
N ALA A 34 -1.38 13.57 -4.44
CA ALA A 34 -0.73 12.26 -4.47
C ALA A 34 -1.54 11.23 -5.26
N ALA A 35 -2.86 11.21 -5.03
CA ALA A 35 -3.74 10.27 -5.73
C ALA A 35 -3.78 10.57 -7.23
N THR A 36 -3.84 11.83 -7.62
CA THR A 36 -3.84 12.24 -9.01
C THR A 36 -2.53 11.85 -9.70
N PHE A 37 -1.40 12.08 -9.01
CA PHE A 37 -0.09 11.69 -9.53
C PHE A 37 -0.03 10.17 -9.75
N ALA A 38 -0.45 9.39 -8.74
CA ALA A 38 -0.44 7.94 -8.85
C ALA A 38 -1.35 7.45 -9.98
N ALA A 39 -2.53 8.04 -10.13
CA ALA A 39 -3.46 7.66 -11.19
C ALA A 39 -2.83 7.87 -12.57
N GLY A 40 -2.15 9.00 -12.76
CA GLY A 40 -1.46 9.28 -14.03
C GLY A 40 -0.34 8.30 -14.30
N LYS A 41 0.46 7.96 -13.29
CA LYS A 41 1.60 7.05 -13.47
C LYS A 41 1.16 5.61 -13.71
N HIS A 42 0.04 5.18 -13.12
CA HIS A 42 -0.46 3.81 -13.27
C HIS A 42 -1.56 3.69 -14.35
N GLU A 43 -1.71 4.71 -15.17
CA GLU A 43 -2.86 4.85 -16.06
C GLU A 43 -3.09 3.64 -16.97
N ASN A 44 -2.03 3.00 -17.44
CA ASN A 44 -2.15 1.85 -18.34
C ASN A 44 -2.01 0.50 -17.64
N GLN A 45 -2.01 0.50 -16.32
CA GLN A 45 -1.86 -0.72 -15.55
C GLN A 45 -3.21 -1.20 -15.04
N LYS A 46 -3.38 -2.52 -14.95
CA LYS A 46 -4.60 -3.14 -14.44
C LYS A 46 -4.27 -4.19 -13.38
N ARG A 47 -5.19 -4.39 -12.45
CA ARG A 47 -5.09 -5.45 -11.47
C ARG A 47 -5.51 -6.78 -12.11
N ALA A 48 -5.25 -7.89 -11.41
CA ALA A 48 -5.65 -9.21 -11.86
C ALA A 48 -7.17 -9.30 -12.13
N SER A 49 -7.96 -8.47 -11.45
CA SER A 49 -9.41 -8.41 -11.66
C SER A 49 -9.80 -7.72 -12.97
N GLY A 50 -8.86 -7.06 -13.64
CA GLY A 50 -9.13 -6.22 -14.80
C GLY A 50 -9.47 -4.78 -14.46
N GLU A 51 -9.61 -4.46 -13.17
CA GLU A 51 -9.90 -3.08 -12.73
C GLU A 51 -8.67 -2.18 -12.87
N PRO A 52 -8.88 -0.85 -12.99
CA PRO A 52 -7.75 0.09 -13.02
C PRO A 52 -6.85 -0.06 -11.80
N TYR A 53 -5.56 0.05 -12.00
CA TYR A 53 -4.62 -0.17 -10.91
C TYR A 53 -4.77 0.82 -9.76
N ILE A 54 -5.23 2.04 -10.03
CA ILE A 54 -5.40 3.08 -8.99
C ILE A 54 -6.30 2.61 -7.84
N ILE A 55 -7.17 1.64 -8.06
CA ILE A 55 -8.03 1.10 -7.02
C ILE A 55 -7.20 0.58 -5.85
N HIS A 56 -6.05 -0.04 -6.12
CA HIS A 56 -5.18 -0.56 -5.06
C HIS A 56 -4.56 0.55 -4.19
N PRO A 57 -3.85 1.53 -4.75
CA PRO A 57 -3.32 2.62 -3.91
C PRO A 57 -4.41 3.35 -3.12
N LEU A 58 -5.57 3.56 -3.71
CA LEU A 58 -6.67 4.21 -2.99
C LEU A 58 -7.15 3.35 -1.82
N ALA A 59 -7.24 2.03 -2.02
CA ALA A 59 -7.61 1.12 -0.94
C ALA A 59 -6.58 1.12 0.19
N VAL A 60 -5.29 1.14 -0.16
CA VAL A 60 -4.22 1.26 0.82
C VAL A 60 -4.36 2.55 1.61
N GLY A 61 -4.62 3.66 0.93
CA GLY A 61 -4.85 4.95 1.58
C GLY A 61 -6.03 4.91 2.55
N GLU A 62 -7.13 4.24 2.17
CA GLU A 62 -8.30 4.10 3.06
C GLU A 62 -7.96 3.32 4.32
N ILE A 63 -7.20 2.25 4.19
CA ILE A 63 -6.78 1.46 5.35
C ILE A 63 -5.93 2.33 6.28
N LEU A 64 -5.02 3.14 5.71
CA LEU A 64 -4.19 4.03 6.51
C LEU A 64 -5.01 5.12 7.20
N ILE A 65 -6.09 5.58 6.58
CA ILE A 65 -7.03 6.49 7.22
C ILE A 65 -7.71 5.80 8.41
N GLN A 66 -8.13 4.55 8.25
CA GLN A 66 -8.72 3.78 9.34
C GLN A 66 -7.75 3.62 10.50
N LEU A 67 -6.46 3.50 10.19
CA LEU A 67 -5.40 3.42 11.20
C LEU A 67 -5.03 4.79 11.77
N LYS A 68 -5.68 5.85 11.30
CA LYS A 68 -5.47 7.23 11.78
C LYS A 68 -4.03 7.70 11.62
N MET A 69 -3.43 7.31 10.50
CA MET A 69 -2.04 7.70 10.22
C MET A 69 -1.94 9.16 9.80
N ASP A 70 -0.73 9.70 9.92
CA ASP A 70 -0.46 11.08 9.54
C ASP A 70 -0.52 11.26 8.01
N ALA A 71 -0.59 12.52 7.59
CA ALA A 71 -0.76 12.84 6.17
C ALA A 71 0.36 12.31 5.30
N ASP A 72 1.61 12.40 5.75
CA ASP A 72 2.75 11.91 4.97
C ASP A 72 2.65 10.40 4.73
N THR A 73 2.22 9.66 5.74
CA THR A 73 2.06 8.21 5.60
C THR A 73 0.97 7.87 4.59
N ILE A 74 -0.15 8.59 4.63
CA ILE A 74 -1.22 8.37 3.66
C ILE A 74 -0.75 8.68 2.25
N CYS A 75 -0.05 9.79 2.06
CA CYS A 75 0.51 10.13 0.74
C CYS A 75 1.48 9.04 0.27
N ALA A 76 2.35 8.56 1.16
CA ALA A 76 3.28 7.50 0.79
C ALA A 76 2.54 6.20 0.43
N GLY A 77 1.44 5.89 1.11
CA GLY A 77 0.60 4.75 0.76
C GLY A 77 0.00 4.88 -0.63
N LEU A 78 -0.48 6.07 -0.98
CA LEU A 78 -1.03 6.34 -2.31
C LEU A 78 0.04 6.21 -3.39
N LEU A 79 1.30 6.46 -3.05
CA LEU A 79 2.41 6.48 -4.00
C LEU A 79 3.30 5.23 -3.92
N HIS A 80 2.95 4.26 -3.07
CA HIS A 80 3.89 3.21 -2.66
C HIS A 80 4.47 2.37 -3.79
N ASP A 81 3.76 2.20 -4.88
CA ASP A 81 4.22 1.39 -6.01
C ASP A 81 4.84 2.21 -7.14
N THR A 82 4.87 3.54 -7.03
CA THR A 82 5.31 4.36 -8.16
C THR A 82 6.80 4.21 -8.50
N LEU A 83 7.65 4.09 -7.51
CA LEU A 83 9.10 3.92 -7.77
C LEU A 83 9.40 2.59 -8.43
N GLU A 84 8.71 1.53 -8.00
CA GLU A 84 9.00 0.19 -8.49
C GLU A 84 8.35 -0.07 -9.85
N ASP A 85 7.14 0.38 -10.04
CA ASP A 85 6.32 -0.04 -11.17
C ASP A 85 6.14 1.02 -12.26
N THR A 86 6.70 2.20 -12.09
CA THR A 86 6.60 3.27 -13.08
C THR A 86 7.94 3.96 -13.28
N ALA A 87 7.99 4.94 -14.17
CA ALA A 87 9.20 5.71 -14.44
C ALA A 87 9.47 6.81 -13.41
N THR A 88 8.70 6.85 -12.32
CA THR A 88 8.86 7.84 -11.26
C THR A 88 10.22 7.68 -10.56
N THR A 89 10.86 8.81 -10.23
CA THR A 89 12.15 8.79 -9.52
C THR A 89 11.99 9.30 -8.09
N TYR A 90 12.93 8.92 -7.23
CA TYR A 90 12.98 9.43 -5.86
C TYR A 90 13.02 10.97 -5.84
N GLU A 91 13.83 11.56 -6.71
CA GLU A 91 13.97 13.01 -6.75
C GLU A 91 12.67 13.71 -7.12
N GLU A 92 11.90 13.12 -8.03
CA GLU A 92 10.60 13.62 -8.41
C GLU A 92 9.63 13.59 -7.23
N LEU A 93 9.59 12.48 -6.49
CA LEU A 93 8.75 12.37 -5.31
C LEU A 93 9.14 13.36 -4.22
N LYS A 94 10.45 13.51 -4.00
CA LYS A 94 10.96 14.44 -3.00
C LYS A 94 10.57 15.88 -3.33
N GLU A 95 10.71 16.26 -4.59
CA GLU A 95 10.37 17.60 -5.02
C GLU A 95 8.87 17.89 -4.88
N LEU A 96 8.02 16.94 -5.27
CA LEU A 96 6.58 17.14 -5.28
C LEU A 96 5.92 16.93 -3.92
N PHE A 97 6.39 15.98 -3.13
CA PHE A 97 5.70 15.56 -1.91
C PHE A 97 6.55 15.63 -0.65
N GLY A 98 7.81 16.00 -0.77
CA GLY A 98 8.71 16.15 0.37
C GLY A 98 9.53 14.91 0.66
N GLN A 99 10.59 15.11 1.44
CA GLN A 99 11.55 14.05 1.72
C GLN A 99 10.94 12.90 2.52
N SER A 100 10.10 13.21 3.51
CA SER A 100 9.49 12.18 4.34
C SER A 100 8.69 11.18 3.50
N VAL A 101 7.86 11.70 2.57
CA VAL A 101 7.08 10.85 1.68
C VAL A 101 7.99 10.04 0.76
N ALA A 102 8.98 10.69 0.14
CA ALA A 102 9.90 10.02 -0.77
C ALA A 102 10.67 8.90 -0.07
N ASP A 103 11.12 9.13 1.17
CA ASP A 103 11.86 8.13 1.94
C ASP A 103 10.98 6.92 2.26
N MET A 104 9.72 7.13 2.61
CA MET A 104 8.80 6.02 2.89
C MET A 104 8.51 5.20 1.63
N VAL A 105 8.32 5.87 0.49
CA VAL A 105 8.09 5.15 -0.77
C VAL A 105 9.33 4.35 -1.16
N GLU A 106 10.52 4.92 -0.99
CA GLU A 106 11.76 4.17 -1.24
C GLU A 106 11.86 2.96 -0.31
N GLY A 107 11.48 3.13 0.95
CA GLY A 107 11.45 2.02 1.91
C GLY A 107 10.55 0.89 1.46
N GLU A 108 9.39 1.21 0.87
CA GLU A 108 8.47 0.19 0.34
C GLU A 108 9.12 -0.62 -0.78
N THR A 109 9.87 0.01 -1.65
CA THR A 109 10.59 -0.68 -2.73
C THR A 109 11.64 -1.62 -2.17
N LYS A 110 12.38 -1.20 -1.16
CA LYS A 110 13.38 -2.04 -0.51
C LYS A 110 12.77 -3.27 0.16
N ILE A 111 11.63 -3.10 0.83
CA ILE A 111 10.92 -4.22 1.46
C ILE A 111 10.40 -5.19 0.40
N ALA A 112 9.87 -4.67 -0.71
CA ALA A 112 9.38 -5.50 -1.79
C ALA A 112 10.47 -6.46 -2.29
N ASN A 113 11.72 -6.00 -2.37
CA ASN A 113 12.83 -6.83 -2.82
C ASN A 113 13.13 -7.98 -1.86
N LEU A 114 12.84 -7.84 -0.57
CA LEU A 114 13.04 -8.91 0.40
C LEU A 114 12.04 -10.04 0.25
N LYS A 115 10.88 -9.77 -0.34
CA LYS A 115 9.82 -10.77 -0.50
C LYS A 115 10.20 -11.95 -1.40
N THR A 116 11.25 -11.81 -2.18
CA THR A 116 11.69 -12.88 -3.07
C THR A 116 12.58 -13.90 -2.35
N MET A 117 12.89 -13.67 -1.08
CA MET A 117 13.73 -14.58 -0.32
C MET A 117 12.95 -15.81 0.11
N ASN A 118 13.67 -16.82 0.54
CA ASN A 118 13.13 -18.13 0.83
C ASN A 118 12.15 -18.14 2.02
N LYS A 119 11.32 -19.19 2.11
CA LYS A 119 10.09 -19.18 2.88
C LYS A 119 9.99 -20.16 4.03
N SER A 120 11.11 -20.64 4.55
CA SER A 120 11.04 -21.48 5.74
C SER A 120 10.67 -20.62 6.95
N LEU A 121 10.16 -21.24 8.02
CA LEU A 121 9.80 -20.51 9.23
C LEU A 121 10.99 -19.76 9.83
N ALA A 122 12.18 -20.36 9.78
CA ALA A 122 13.38 -19.70 10.29
C ALA A 122 13.72 -18.47 9.45
N GLU A 123 13.54 -18.57 8.14
CA GLU A 123 13.79 -17.46 7.24
C GLU A 123 12.73 -16.37 7.37
N ALA A 124 11.47 -16.75 7.63
CA ALA A 124 10.42 -15.78 7.90
C ALA A 124 10.76 -14.94 9.13
N GLU A 125 11.29 -15.56 10.19
CA GLU A 125 11.72 -14.83 11.37
C GLU A 125 12.85 -13.86 11.04
N THR A 126 13.79 -14.28 10.22
CA THR A 126 14.89 -13.43 9.76
C THR A 126 14.36 -12.26 8.94
N ILE A 127 13.42 -12.52 8.04
CA ILE A 127 12.82 -11.49 7.22
C ILE A 127 12.11 -10.45 8.09
N ARG A 128 11.37 -10.89 9.12
CA ARG A 128 10.72 -9.97 10.05
C ARG A 128 11.73 -9.05 10.74
N LYS A 129 12.85 -9.59 11.18
CA LYS A 129 13.91 -8.80 11.80
C LYS A 129 14.52 -7.83 10.81
N MET A 130 14.71 -8.26 9.57
CA MET A 130 15.27 -7.41 8.53
C MET A 130 14.34 -6.25 8.18
N PHE A 131 13.01 -6.48 8.17
CA PHE A 131 12.06 -5.41 7.95
C PHE A 131 12.27 -4.29 8.98
N PHE A 132 12.39 -4.66 10.25
CA PHE A 132 12.62 -3.66 11.30
C PHE A 132 13.98 -2.99 11.16
N ALA A 133 15.02 -3.75 10.81
CA ALA A 133 16.37 -3.20 10.69
C ALA A 133 16.50 -2.26 9.50
N MET A 134 15.83 -2.57 8.38
CA MET A 134 15.93 -1.77 7.17
C MET A 134 15.01 -0.57 7.18
N SER A 135 13.96 -0.61 7.96
CA SER A 135 13.01 0.47 8.01
C SER A 135 13.40 1.41 9.14
N LYS A 136 13.95 2.55 8.79
CA LYS A 136 14.26 3.58 9.79
C LYS A 136 13.00 4.23 10.32
N ASP A 137 11.88 3.97 9.69
CA ASP A 137 10.59 4.57 10.02
C ASP A 137 9.56 3.45 10.06
N ILE A 138 8.98 3.21 11.23
CA ILE A 138 7.99 2.15 11.43
C ILE A 138 6.79 2.31 10.51
N ARG A 139 6.52 3.53 10.04
CA ARG A 139 5.40 3.79 9.14
C ARG A 139 5.53 3.02 7.83
N VAL A 140 6.75 2.71 7.40
CA VAL A 140 6.99 1.89 6.19
C VAL A 140 6.38 0.50 6.38
N ILE A 141 6.54 -0.08 7.56
CA ILE A 141 5.95 -1.39 7.86
C ILE A 141 4.43 -1.31 7.89
N ILE A 142 3.89 -0.24 8.45
CA ILE A 142 2.44 -0.05 8.50
C ILE A 142 1.86 0.08 7.10
N ILE A 143 2.52 0.81 6.20
CA ILE A 143 2.12 0.89 4.80
C ILE A 143 2.13 -0.51 4.16
N LYS A 144 3.17 -1.28 4.41
CA LYS A 144 3.26 -2.63 3.85
C LYS A 144 2.14 -3.53 4.36
N LEU A 145 1.75 -3.39 5.63
CA LEU A 145 0.63 -4.14 6.17
C LEU A 145 -0.69 -3.75 5.49
N ALA A 146 -0.90 -2.46 5.23
CA ALA A 146 -2.08 -2.00 4.51
C ALA A 146 -2.11 -2.53 3.08
N ASP A 147 -0.95 -2.54 2.41
CA ASP A 147 -0.79 -3.12 1.09
C ASP A 147 -1.18 -4.60 1.09
N LYS A 148 -0.65 -5.35 2.04
CA LYS A 148 -0.94 -6.78 2.15
C LYS A 148 -2.41 -7.05 2.47
N LEU A 149 -3.02 -6.24 3.31
CA LEU A 149 -4.43 -6.42 3.64
C LEU A 149 -5.30 -6.29 2.38
N HIS A 150 -5.06 -5.27 1.57
CA HIS A 150 -5.84 -5.14 0.34
C HIS A 150 -5.56 -6.30 -0.63
N ASN A 151 -4.32 -6.72 -0.76
CA ASN A 151 -3.99 -7.88 -1.59
C ASN A 151 -4.71 -9.14 -1.10
N MET A 152 -4.79 -9.35 0.21
CA MET A 152 -5.51 -10.48 0.77
C MET A 152 -7.02 -10.42 0.50
N ARG A 153 -7.58 -9.21 0.52
CA ARG A 153 -9.01 -9.02 0.23
C ARG A 153 -9.35 -9.31 -1.25
N THR A 154 -8.36 -9.34 -2.11
CA THR A 154 -8.55 -9.52 -3.56
C THR A 154 -7.86 -10.78 -4.11
N LEU A 155 -7.54 -11.75 -3.25
CA LEU A 155 -6.84 -12.98 -3.66
C LEU A 155 -7.61 -13.80 -4.69
N GLN A 156 -8.94 -13.73 -4.68
CA GLN A 156 -9.77 -14.54 -5.56
C GLN A 156 -9.51 -14.26 -7.04
N HIS A 157 -8.88 -13.16 -7.36
CA HIS A 157 -8.56 -12.81 -8.76
C HIS A 157 -7.21 -13.36 -9.22
N LEU A 158 -6.46 -14.03 -8.33
CA LEU A 158 -5.18 -14.63 -8.67
C LEU A 158 -5.35 -16.13 -8.88
N ASN A 159 -4.39 -16.75 -9.58
CA ASN A 159 -4.42 -18.20 -9.69
C ASN A 159 -4.21 -18.83 -8.30
N PRO A 160 -4.71 -20.07 -8.08
CA PRO A 160 -4.66 -20.67 -6.75
C PRO A 160 -3.25 -20.83 -6.18
N GLU A 161 -2.26 -21.11 -7.03
CA GLU A 161 -0.90 -21.28 -6.56
C GLU A 161 -0.33 -19.99 -6.02
N ARG A 162 -0.53 -18.90 -6.76
CA ARG A 162 -0.08 -17.58 -6.32
C ARG A 162 -0.82 -17.13 -5.05
N ALA A 163 -2.12 -17.40 -4.99
CA ALA A 163 -2.93 -17.06 -3.82
C ALA A 163 -2.43 -17.78 -2.57
N ARG A 164 -2.08 -19.08 -2.69
CA ARG A 164 -1.55 -19.83 -1.55
C ARG A 164 -0.20 -19.29 -1.09
N GLU A 165 0.64 -18.90 -2.04
CA GLU A 165 1.94 -18.33 -1.73
C GLU A 165 1.80 -17.03 -0.92
N ILE A 166 0.92 -16.15 -1.36
CA ILE A 166 0.66 -14.89 -0.68
C ILE A 166 0.05 -15.13 0.70
N ALA A 167 -0.88 -16.08 0.80
CA ALA A 167 -1.49 -16.43 2.09
C ALA A 167 -0.46 -16.97 3.06
N GLY A 168 0.47 -17.81 2.60
CA GLY A 168 1.55 -18.31 3.43
C GLY A 168 2.45 -17.22 3.96
N ASP A 169 2.86 -16.29 3.12
CA ASP A 169 3.67 -15.15 3.54
C ASP A 169 2.91 -14.29 4.56
N THR A 170 1.61 -14.14 4.37
CA THR A 170 0.80 -13.36 5.28
C THR A 170 0.74 -13.99 6.67
N LEU A 171 0.52 -15.30 6.74
CA LEU A 171 0.51 -16.00 8.02
C LEU A 171 1.88 -15.99 8.71
N ASP A 172 2.93 -16.16 7.93
CA ASP A 172 4.28 -16.33 8.49
C ASP A 172 4.96 -15.01 8.83
N ILE A 173 4.63 -13.93 8.12
CA ILE A 173 5.35 -12.67 8.24
C ILE A 173 4.43 -11.51 8.67
N PHE A 174 3.36 -11.26 7.93
CA PHE A 174 2.62 -10.01 8.06
C PHE A 174 1.62 -10.00 9.22
N ALA A 175 0.93 -11.11 9.47
CA ALA A 175 0.04 -11.18 10.63
C ALA A 175 0.84 -11.07 11.96
N PRO A 176 1.98 -11.77 12.10
CA PRO A 176 2.83 -11.57 13.29
C PRO A 176 3.36 -10.14 13.44
N LEU A 177 3.66 -9.46 12.32
CA LEU A 177 4.09 -8.06 12.39
C LEU A 177 2.97 -7.16 12.91
N ALA A 178 1.73 -7.37 12.42
CA ALA A 178 0.58 -6.60 12.88
C ALA A 178 0.35 -6.82 14.38
N ASP A 179 0.48 -8.06 14.83
CA ASP A 179 0.36 -8.40 16.25
C ASP A 179 1.41 -7.67 17.07
N ARG A 180 2.66 -7.69 16.61
CA ARG A 180 3.77 -7.04 17.30
C ARG A 180 3.59 -5.54 17.43
N LEU A 181 2.90 -4.92 16.46
CA LEU A 181 2.60 -3.50 16.48
C LEU A 181 1.33 -3.18 17.28
N GLY A 182 0.65 -4.20 17.80
CA GLY A 182 -0.55 -3.99 18.60
C GLY A 182 -1.80 -3.69 17.80
N ILE A 183 -1.80 -3.99 16.50
CA ILE A 183 -2.96 -3.72 15.63
C ILE A 183 -3.79 -4.99 15.53
N SER A 184 -4.56 -5.29 16.58
CA SER A 184 -5.26 -6.56 16.72
C SER A 184 -6.27 -6.85 15.60
N TRP A 185 -7.05 -5.85 15.20
CA TRP A 185 -8.05 -6.09 14.17
C TRP A 185 -7.41 -6.43 12.82
N LEU A 186 -6.26 -5.82 12.52
CA LEU A 186 -5.53 -6.07 11.29
C LEU A 186 -4.94 -7.48 11.31
N LYS A 187 -4.33 -7.86 12.42
CA LYS A 187 -3.79 -9.21 12.59
C LYS A 187 -4.90 -10.25 12.39
N ASP A 188 -6.06 -10.03 13.03
CA ASP A 188 -7.16 -10.98 12.96
C ASP A 188 -7.70 -11.12 11.54
N GLU A 189 -7.86 -10.02 10.84
CA GLU A 189 -8.35 -10.08 9.46
C GLU A 189 -7.34 -10.76 8.54
N LEU A 190 -6.05 -10.44 8.69
CA LEU A 190 -5.00 -11.08 7.88
C LEU A 190 -5.00 -12.60 8.09
N GLU A 191 -5.14 -13.04 9.33
CA GLU A 191 -5.19 -14.48 9.62
C GLU A 191 -6.44 -15.12 9.03
N ASP A 192 -7.60 -14.49 9.21
CA ASP A 192 -8.85 -15.03 8.71
C ASP A 192 -8.83 -15.18 7.18
N LEU A 193 -8.33 -14.17 6.48
CA LEU A 193 -8.25 -14.21 5.02
C LEU A 193 -7.24 -15.26 4.54
N SER A 194 -6.18 -15.51 5.30
CA SER A 194 -5.16 -16.48 4.94
C SER A 194 -5.63 -17.92 5.10
N LEU A 195 -6.62 -18.15 5.93
CA LEU A 195 -7.11 -19.49 6.23
C LEU A 195 -8.30 -19.89 5.34
N LYS A 196 -8.72 -19.03 4.46
CA LYS A 196 -9.75 -19.37 3.47
C LYS A 196 -9.09 -19.98 2.24
#